data_83414dd589705d8c242e01dff6dd44b7
#
_entry.id   83414dd589705d8c242e01dff6dd44b7
#
_cell.length_a   1.000
_cell.length_b   1.000
_cell.length_c   1.000
_cell.angle_alpha   90.00
_cell.angle_beta   90.00
_cell.angle_gamma   90.00
#
_symmetry.space_group_name_H-M   'P 1'
#
loop_
_entity.id
_entity.type
_entity.pdbx_description
1 polymer ?
#
loop_
_entity_poly.entity_id
_entity_poly.type
_entity_poly.pdbx_seq_one_letter_code
_entity_poly.pdbx_strand_id
1 'polypeptide(L)'
;MFGKTCFALIFLWLALPALASSAPAPAPAPAPAPSTAPENIRQTGFVYCVNDVLNTFNPQMARSGVTIDTLAAQLYDRLLDVDPYTYRLMPELAQRWEVLDNGATYRFSLRRDVPFQHTAWFAPTRNMNADDVIFSFQRMLDEKHPYHDVNGGDYPYFDSLQFASAVQSIRKLGEYSIEIRLHRPDASFLWHLATHYAPILSAEYAQRLAKEGKKELLDREPVGTGPYMVNEYRSGQYIRLTRNAAYWRGVPRMRQVVVDLGAGGTGRLSKLLTGECDVLAYPAASQLTTLRNDPRLRLSLRPGMNVAYLAFNVRKPPLNDRRVREAIALAINNDRLMQSIYYGTAETAASILPRASWAYDSESQITEYNPQKARKRLAELGLTNLHLRLWVPSASQSYNPSPLKTAELIQADLAQIGVTVTIVPVEGRFQEARLMELSHDLTLAGWATDSNDPDSFFRPLLSCAAIRSQSNYAHWCDPAFDAVLQNALSSQHLAKRIDYYRQAQRILAEQLPVLPLASSLRLLAYRYDMKGLVLSPFGNASFAGVFREDQPAPPTSAAPEIVEEAQP
;
A
#
# COMPACT_ATOMS: atom_id res chain seq x y z
N MET A 1 -18.28 11.65 -86.88
CA MET A 1 -17.15 11.86 -87.82
C MET A 1 -15.90 11.27 -87.20
N PHE A 2 -15.34 10.32 -87.94
CA PHE A 2 -14.01 9.75 -87.85
C PHE A 2 -13.54 9.21 -86.48
N GLY A 3 -13.31 7.97 -86.26
CA GLY A 3 -12.98 6.87 -87.16
C GLY A 3 -11.58 6.39 -86.87
N LYS A 4 -11.49 5.04 -86.53
CA LYS A 4 -10.38 4.13 -86.82
C LYS A 4 -9.29 3.97 -85.77
N THR A 5 -8.67 2.86 -85.60
CA THR A 5 -8.70 1.50 -86.13
C THR A 5 -7.84 0.61 -85.27
N CYS A 6 -8.28 -0.61 -85.01
CA CYS A 6 -7.49 -1.68 -84.38
C CYS A 6 -6.18 -2.01 -85.14
N PHE A 7 -5.15 -2.27 -84.35
CA PHE A 7 -4.09 -3.21 -84.79
C PHE A 7 -3.78 -4.14 -83.62
N ALA A 8 -4.10 -5.42 -83.85
CA ALA A 8 -3.75 -6.50 -82.95
C ALA A 8 -2.34 -6.93 -83.22
N LEU A 9 -1.47 -6.90 -82.26
CA LEU A 9 -0.18 -7.54 -82.22
C LEU A 9 -0.22 -8.72 -81.29
N ILE A 10 -0.22 -9.92 -81.85
CA ILE A 10 -0.10 -11.18 -81.12
C ILE A 10 1.35 -11.33 -80.71
N PHE A 11 1.63 -11.24 -79.41
CA PHE A 11 2.90 -11.66 -78.84
C PHE A 11 2.77 -13.07 -78.27
N LEU A 12 3.46 -13.98 -78.90
CA LEU A 12 3.65 -15.35 -78.45
C LEU A 12 4.59 -15.34 -77.23
N TRP A 13 4.04 -15.59 -76.03
CA TRP A 13 4.86 -15.77 -74.85
C TRP A 13 5.24 -17.25 -74.71
N LEU A 14 6.53 -17.54 -74.88
CA LEU A 14 7.15 -18.79 -74.46
C LEU A 14 7.18 -18.84 -72.90
N ALA A 15 6.45 -19.77 -72.35
CA ALA A 15 6.50 -20.06 -70.93
C ALA A 15 7.76 -20.85 -70.58
N LEU A 16 8.72 -20.24 -69.91
CA LEU A 16 9.78 -20.93 -69.18
C LEU A 16 9.25 -21.30 -67.78
N PRO A 17 9.47 -22.53 -67.29
CA PRO A 17 9.10 -22.88 -65.92
C PRO A 17 10.04 -22.17 -64.94
N ALA A 18 9.49 -21.29 -64.10
CA ALA A 18 10.22 -20.71 -63.01
C ALA A 18 10.45 -21.80 -61.95
N LEU A 19 11.69 -22.18 -61.74
CA LEU A 19 12.11 -22.91 -60.52
C LEU A 19 11.89 -22.01 -59.30
N ALA A 20 10.82 -22.29 -58.54
CA ALA A 20 10.58 -21.66 -57.27
C ALA A 20 11.65 -22.13 -56.27
N SER A 21 12.67 -21.32 -56.06
CA SER A 21 13.59 -21.47 -54.94
C SER A 21 12.82 -21.14 -53.65
N SER A 22 12.42 -22.16 -52.92
CA SER A 22 11.87 -21.99 -51.57
C SER A 22 13.00 -21.50 -50.63
N ALA A 23 12.99 -20.22 -50.30
CA ALA A 23 13.82 -19.73 -49.22
C ALA A 23 13.47 -20.49 -47.90
N PRO A 24 14.46 -20.95 -47.13
CA PRO A 24 14.20 -21.59 -45.86
C PRO A 24 13.46 -20.61 -44.93
N ALA A 25 12.42 -21.11 -44.25
CA ALA A 25 11.70 -20.34 -43.25
C ALA A 25 12.70 -19.78 -42.20
N PRO A 26 12.52 -18.54 -41.72
CA PRO A 26 13.37 -18.00 -40.67
C PRO A 26 13.31 -18.90 -39.46
N ALA A 27 14.48 -19.27 -38.94
CA ALA A 27 14.58 -20.05 -37.70
C ALA A 27 13.79 -19.37 -36.61
N PRO A 28 13.03 -20.11 -35.75
CA PRO A 28 12.32 -19.53 -34.63
C PRO A 28 13.32 -18.75 -33.79
N ALA A 29 12.94 -17.52 -33.40
CA ALA A 29 13.74 -16.70 -32.51
C ALA A 29 14.11 -17.53 -31.26
N PRO A 30 15.36 -17.50 -30.79
CA PRO A 30 15.74 -18.21 -29.59
C PRO A 30 14.82 -17.80 -28.45
N ALA A 31 14.26 -18.78 -27.76
CA ALA A 31 13.49 -18.53 -26.54
C ALA A 31 14.30 -17.61 -25.60
N PRO A 32 13.69 -16.61 -24.97
CA PRO A 32 14.42 -15.78 -24.04
C PRO A 32 15.11 -16.69 -23.02
N ALA A 33 16.42 -16.54 -22.90
CA ALA A 33 17.21 -17.30 -21.94
C ALA A 33 16.56 -17.17 -20.55
N PRO A 34 16.39 -18.25 -19.79
CA PRO A 34 15.87 -18.16 -18.45
C PRO A 34 16.73 -17.17 -17.68
N SER A 35 16.10 -16.18 -17.03
CA SER A 35 16.80 -15.25 -16.15
C SER A 35 17.25 -16.05 -14.94
N THR A 36 18.39 -16.71 -15.04
CA THR A 36 19.01 -17.40 -13.92
C THR A 36 19.46 -16.33 -12.94
N ALA A 37 18.77 -16.23 -11.80
CA ALA A 37 19.38 -15.58 -10.66
C ALA A 37 20.79 -16.17 -10.48
N PRO A 38 21.84 -15.35 -10.39
CA PRO A 38 23.20 -15.88 -10.34
C PRO A 38 23.28 -16.93 -9.23
N GLU A 39 23.90 -18.08 -9.46
CA GLU A 39 24.07 -19.18 -8.48
C GLU A 39 24.51 -18.68 -7.11
N ASN A 40 25.24 -17.60 -7.07
CA ASN A 40 25.72 -16.93 -5.87
C ASN A 40 24.62 -16.32 -4.98
N ILE A 41 23.40 -16.03 -5.49
CA ILE A 41 22.36 -15.40 -4.66
C ILE A 41 21.78 -16.37 -3.64
N ARG A 42 21.64 -17.66 -3.99
CA ARG A 42 21.13 -18.69 -3.05
C ARG A 42 22.06 -18.93 -1.86
N GLN A 43 23.36 -18.74 -2.04
CA GLN A 43 24.35 -18.90 -0.96
C GLN A 43 24.47 -17.67 -0.08
N THR A 44 24.20 -16.49 -0.62
CA THR A 44 24.51 -15.22 0.03
C THR A 44 23.28 -14.37 0.31
N GLY A 45 22.11 -14.75 -0.22
CA GLY A 45 20.91 -13.94 -0.12
C GLY A 45 19.65 -14.68 -0.53
N PHE A 46 18.62 -13.91 -0.94
CA PHE A 46 17.35 -14.44 -1.42
C PHE A 46 16.69 -13.47 -2.40
N VAL A 47 15.71 -14.00 -3.15
CA VAL A 47 14.89 -13.26 -4.11
C VAL A 47 13.49 -13.07 -3.54
N TYR A 48 13.07 -11.81 -3.41
CA TYR A 48 11.74 -11.39 -2.92
C TYR A 48 10.92 -10.86 -4.10
N CYS A 49 9.88 -11.57 -4.50
CA CYS A 49 9.05 -11.24 -5.65
C CYS A 49 7.82 -10.44 -5.25
N VAL A 50 7.66 -9.27 -5.87
CA VAL A 50 6.51 -8.37 -5.66
C VAL A 50 5.79 -8.10 -6.98
N ASN A 51 4.56 -7.58 -6.90
CA ASN A 51 3.78 -7.15 -8.06
C ASN A 51 3.54 -5.65 -7.97
N ASP A 52 4.59 -4.88 -8.12
CA ASP A 52 4.45 -3.44 -8.00
C ASP A 52 5.57 -2.70 -8.73
N VAL A 53 5.41 -1.39 -8.89
CA VAL A 53 6.36 -0.51 -9.55
C VAL A 53 6.94 0.46 -8.52
N LEU A 54 8.25 0.66 -8.58
CA LEU A 54 8.91 1.67 -7.76
C LEU A 54 8.66 3.07 -8.35
N ASN A 55 8.03 3.94 -7.56
CA ASN A 55 7.81 5.35 -7.90
C ASN A 55 8.88 6.26 -7.30
N THR A 56 9.29 6.00 -6.06
CA THR A 56 10.31 6.75 -5.32
C THR A 56 10.98 5.83 -4.29
N PHE A 57 12.22 6.15 -3.92
CA PHE A 57 12.85 5.51 -2.76
C PHE A 57 12.53 6.21 -1.44
N ASN A 58 11.96 7.41 -1.47
CA ASN A 58 11.62 8.15 -0.26
C ASN A 58 10.19 7.83 0.22
N PRO A 59 10.05 7.17 1.39
CA PRO A 59 8.74 6.82 1.95
C PRO A 59 7.85 8.02 2.27
N GLN A 60 8.40 9.19 2.57
CA GLN A 60 7.62 10.40 2.85
C GLN A 60 6.72 10.82 1.69
N MET A 61 7.17 10.54 0.46
CA MET A 61 6.49 10.93 -0.78
C MET A 61 5.69 9.78 -1.40
N ALA A 62 5.72 8.59 -0.80
CA ALA A 62 4.99 7.43 -1.28
C ALA A 62 3.56 7.41 -0.73
N ARG A 63 2.60 6.91 -1.53
CA ARG A 63 1.22 6.65 -1.08
C ARG A 63 1.06 5.22 -0.58
N SER A 64 1.71 4.28 -1.23
CA SER A 64 1.67 2.84 -0.98
C SER A 64 2.71 2.15 -1.85
N GLY A 65 2.64 0.83 -1.94
CA GLY A 65 3.39 0.04 -2.90
C GLY A 65 4.77 -0.38 -2.43
N VAL A 66 5.65 -0.80 -3.36
CA VAL A 66 6.94 -1.41 -3.04
C VAL A 66 7.83 -0.55 -2.14
N THR A 67 7.73 0.76 -2.24
CA THR A 67 8.46 1.69 -1.37
C THR A 67 8.08 1.49 0.09
N ILE A 68 6.79 1.48 0.40
CA ILE A 68 6.27 1.30 1.76
C ILE A 68 6.28 -0.17 2.15
N ASP A 69 5.74 -1.05 1.30
CA ASP A 69 5.49 -2.46 1.63
C ASP A 69 6.77 -3.32 1.65
N THR A 70 7.88 -2.85 1.10
CA THR A 70 9.09 -3.67 0.98
C THR A 70 10.37 -2.91 1.35
N LEU A 71 10.58 -1.69 0.83
CA LEU A 71 11.88 -1.03 0.89
C LEU A 71 12.09 -0.20 2.14
N ALA A 72 11.07 0.48 2.65
CA ALA A 72 11.21 1.45 3.73
C ALA A 72 11.89 0.84 4.97
N ALA A 73 11.45 -0.34 5.42
CA ALA A 73 12.04 -1.05 6.55
C ALA A 73 13.47 -1.59 6.31
N GLN A 74 13.91 -1.61 5.05
CA GLN A 74 15.26 -2.07 4.71
C GLN A 74 16.25 -0.90 4.63
N LEU A 75 15.77 0.25 4.16
CA LEU A 75 16.63 1.40 3.85
C LEU A 75 16.74 2.38 5.02
N TYR A 76 15.66 2.52 5.81
CA TYR A 76 15.52 3.56 6.81
C TYR A 76 15.07 3.00 8.15
N ASP A 77 15.45 3.70 9.23
CA ASP A 77 14.82 3.59 10.54
C ASP A 77 14.04 4.87 10.86
N ARG A 78 13.18 4.80 11.88
CA ARG A 78 12.27 5.84 12.34
C ARG A 78 12.58 6.21 13.80
N LEU A 79 11.90 7.19 14.36
CA LEU A 79 12.03 7.48 15.79
C LEU A 79 11.53 6.31 16.65
N LEU A 80 10.40 5.74 16.26
CA LEU A 80 9.72 4.65 16.96
C LEU A 80 9.41 3.51 15.98
N ASP A 81 9.27 2.32 16.53
CA ASP A 81 8.87 1.11 15.82
C ASP A 81 7.59 0.52 16.44
N VAL A 82 6.99 -0.45 15.80
CA VAL A 82 5.87 -1.23 16.33
C VAL A 82 6.28 -2.69 16.42
N ASP A 83 6.13 -3.26 17.61
CA ASP A 83 6.36 -4.68 17.81
C ASP A 83 5.40 -5.52 16.94
N PRO A 84 5.87 -6.39 16.06
CA PRO A 84 5.01 -7.10 15.11
C PRO A 84 4.15 -8.18 15.77
N TYR A 85 4.38 -8.52 17.04
CA TYR A 85 3.63 -9.54 17.77
C TYR A 85 2.67 -8.94 18.80
N THR A 86 3.12 -7.93 19.55
CA THR A 86 2.32 -7.29 20.61
C THR A 86 1.63 -6.02 20.15
N TYR A 87 1.99 -5.51 18.97
CA TYR A 87 1.47 -4.28 18.37
C TYR A 87 1.65 -3.04 19.26
N ARG A 88 2.69 -3.03 20.09
CA ARG A 88 3.03 -1.90 20.98
C ARG A 88 4.13 -1.05 20.35
N LEU A 89 4.08 0.24 20.68
CA LEU A 89 5.17 1.15 20.32
C LEU A 89 6.46 0.74 21.02
N MET A 90 7.54 0.71 20.25
CA MET A 90 8.88 0.36 20.70
C MET A 90 9.89 1.47 20.38
N PRO A 91 10.96 1.60 21.19
CA PRO A 91 12.10 2.45 20.88
C PRO A 91 12.80 2.00 19.58
N GLU A 92 13.07 2.96 18.66
CA GLU A 92 13.93 2.73 17.50
C GLU A 92 15.11 3.71 17.53
N LEU A 93 15.16 4.75 16.70
CA LEU A 93 16.20 5.79 16.78
C LEU A 93 16.07 6.67 18.03
N ALA A 94 14.86 6.86 18.54
CA ALA A 94 14.64 7.36 19.89
C ALA A 94 14.72 6.20 20.87
N GLN A 95 15.68 6.24 21.79
CA GLN A 95 15.82 5.22 22.83
C GLN A 95 14.77 5.38 23.95
N ARG A 96 14.20 6.57 24.13
CA ARG A 96 13.10 6.89 25.04
C ARG A 96 12.40 8.18 24.62
N TRP A 97 11.18 8.34 25.08
CA TRP A 97 10.41 9.56 24.90
C TRP A 97 9.59 9.89 26.16
N GLU A 98 9.19 11.15 26.28
CA GLU A 98 8.34 11.67 27.34
C GLU A 98 7.14 12.37 26.70
N VAL A 99 5.96 12.14 27.26
CA VAL A 99 4.71 12.81 26.86
C VAL A 99 4.36 13.82 27.92
N LEU A 100 4.31 15.08 27.55
CA LEU A 100 4.08 16.21 28.42
C LEU A 100 2.83 16.99 27.97
N ASP A 101 2.37 17.91 28.79
CA ASP A 101 1.24 18.80 28.48
C ASP A 101 0.01 18.04 27.99
N ASN A 102 -0.29 16.92 28.66
CA ASN A 102 -1.42 16.03 28.32
C ASN A 102 -1.40 15.53 26.85
N GLY A 103 -0.23 15.33 26.26
CA GLY A 103 -0.07 14.87 24.87
C GLY A 103 0.05 15.98 23.83
N ALA A 104 0.35 17.21 24.26
CA ALA A 104 0.66 18.32 23.36
C ALA A 104 2.17 18.54 23.17
N THR A 105 3.01 17.92 24.01
CA THR A 105 4.48 18.07 23.92
C THR A 105 5.14 16.69 24.04
N TYR A 106 6.09 16.43 23.16
CA TYR A 106 6.84 15.17 23.10
C TYR A 106 8.33 15.48 23.10
N ARG A 107 9.08 14.86 24.00
CA ARG A 107 10.56 14.94 24.04
C ARG A 107 11.14 13.59 23.73
N PHE A 108 12.12 13.57 22.84
CA PHE A 108 12.80 12.35 22.42
C PHE A 108 14.29 12.43 22.78
N SER A 109 14.80 11.36 23.40
CA SER A 109 16.23 11.13 23.57
C SER A 109 16.68 10.16 22.50
N LEU A 110 17.58 10.61 21.62
CA LEU A 110 18.07 9.85 20.47
C LEU A 110 19.24 8.93 20.85
N ARG A 111 19.43 7.86 20.08
CA ARG A 111 20.62 7.02 20.14
C ARG A 111 21.84 7.79 19.61
N ARG A 112 23.03 7.46 20.12
CA ARG A 112 24.27 8.18 19.77
C ARG A 112 25.06 7.47 18.67
N ASP A 113 25.07 6.14 18.68
CA ASP A 113 25.95 5.34 17.83
C ASP A 113 25.18 4.70 16.68
N VAL A 114 24.52 5.54 15.87
CA VAL A 114 23.76 5.10 14.70
C VAL A 114 24.40 5.71 13.44
N PRO A 115 25.22 4.93 12.71
CA PRO A 115 25.82 5.40 11.47
C PRO A 115 24.80 5.42 10.33
N PHE A 116 24.91 6.39 9.45
CA PHE A 116 24.28 6.32 8.13
C PHE A 116 25.02 5.32 7.23
N GLN A 117 24.33 4.82 6.24
CA GLN A 117 24.86 3.89 5.25
C GLN A 117 25.99 4.52 4.42
N HIS A 118 27.08 3.75 4.23
CA HIS A 118 28.11 4.04 3.23
C HIS A 118 27.67 3.49 1.88
N THR A 119 27.23 4.37 0.98
CA THR A 119 26.78 4.00 -0.37
C THR A 119 27.82 4.36 -1.42
N ALA A 120 27.61 3.95 -2.66
CA ALA A 120 28.49 4.34 -3.77
C ALA A 120 28.51 5.87 -4.03
N TRP A 121 27.46 6.56 -3.61
CA TRP A 121 27.27 8.01 -3.83
C TRP A 121 27.47 8.85 -2.58
N PHE A 122 27.54 8.26 -1.38
CA PHE A 122 27.73 9.01 -0.14
C PHE A 122 28.50 8.24 0.91
N ALA A 123 29.51 8.91 1.50
CA ALA A 123 30.23 8.48 2.67
C ALA A 123 29.95 9.46 3.82
N PRO A 124 29.17 9.07 4.86
CA PRO A 124 28.87 9.93 5.99
C PRO A 124 30.11 10.24 6.82
N THR A 125 30.20 11.45 7.36
CA THR A 125 31.31 11.88 8.23
C THR A 125 30.93 11.87 9.70
N ARG A 126 29.65 11.68 10.03
CA ARG A 126 29.11 11.62 11.39
C ARG A 126 27.97 10.62 11.52
N ASN A 127 27.67 10.25 12.75
CA ASN A 127 26.47 9.50 13.09
C ASN A 127 25.20 10.37 13.03
N MET A 128 24.04 9.70 13.03
CA MET A 128 22.72 10.34 13.13
C MET A 128 22.61 11.15 14.41
N ASN A 129 22.02 12.33 14.33
CA ASN A 129 21.73 13.19 15.47
C ASN A 129 20.42 13.98 15.31
N ALA A 130 20.19 14.97 16.18
CA ALA A 130 18.98 15.78 16.18
C ALA A 130 18.77 16.58 14.89
N ASP A 131 19.83 16.97 14.19
CA ASP A 131 19.72 17.76 12.96
C ASP A 131 19.08 16.95 11.83
N ASP A 132 19.32 15.62 11.79
CA ASP A 132 18.72 14.71 10.82
C ASP A 132 17.22 14.55 11.05
N VAL A 133 16.81 14.44 12.31
CA VAL A 133 15.39 14.36 12.68
C VAL A 133 14.67 15.67 12.32
N ILE A 134 15.26 16.81 12.66
CA ILE A 134 14.69 18.12 12.36
C ILE A 134 14.56 18.31 10.85
N PHE A 135 15.59 18.00 10.08
CA PHE A 135 15.58 18.07 8.63
C PHE A 135 14.46 17.22 8.04
N SER A 136 14.32 15.96 8.50
CA SER A 136 13.37 15.00 7.97
C SER A 136 11.92 15.46 8.11
N PHE A 137 11.59 16.12 9.23
CA PHE A 137 10.25 16.62 9.46
C PHE A 137 10.05 18.05 8.93
N GLN A 138 11.04 18.95 9.05
CA GLN A 138 10.88 20.32 8.57
C GLN A 138 10.67 20.40 7.06
N ARG A 139 11.25 19.49 6.26
CA ARG A 139 10.99 19.48 4.82
C ARG A 139 9.51 19.27 4.48
N MET A 140 8.76 18.58 5.34
CA MET A 140 7.31 18.37 5.17
C MET A 140 6.46 19.50 5.77
N LEU A 141 6.94 20.11 6.86
CA LEU A 141 6.19 21.09 7.65
C LEU A 141 6.29 22.51 7.12
N ASP A 142 7.44 22.89 6.55
CA ASP A 142 7.73 24.25 6.13
C ASP A 142 7.79 24.34 4.60
N GLU A 143 6.76 24.93 4.00
CA GLU A 143 6.68 25.16 2.55
C GLU A 143 7.87 25.99 2.01
N LYS A 144 8.56 26.75 2.86
CA LYS A 144 9.76 27.52 2.49
C LYS A 144 11.05 26.71 2.62
N HIS A 145 10.97 25.50 3.17
CA HIS A 145 12.16 24.66 3.32
C HIS A 145 12.75 24.31 1.95
N PRO A 146 14.10 24.44 1.75
CA PRO A 146 14.73 24.26 0.43
C PRO A 146 14.51 22.90 -0.23
N TYR A 147 14.02 21.93 0.52
CA TYR A 147 13.71 20.57 0.06
C TYR A 147 12.21 20.27 -0.02
N HIS A 148 11.33 21.24 0.33
CA HIS A 148 9.89 20.99 0.37
C HIS A 148 9.36 20.59 -1.01
N ASP A 149 9.60 21.39 -2.03
CA ASP A 149 9.08 21.18 -3.39
C ASP A 149 9.94 20.24 -4.26
N VAL A 150 11.01 19.66 -3.71
CA VAL A 150 11.89 18.77 -4.46
C VAL A 150 11.13 17.49 -4.82
N ASN A 151 11.20 17.11 -6.11
CA ASN A 151 10.45 15.97 -6.69
C ASN A 151 8.91 16.06 -6.55
N GLY A 152 8.37 17.29 -6.41
CA GLY A 152 6.94 17.57 -6.46
C GLY A 152 6.32 18.03 -5.14
N GLY A 153 7.00 17.87 -4.00
CA GLY A 153 6.55 18.41 -2.71
C GLY A 153 5.25 17.80 -2.16
N ASP A 154 4.89 16.61 -2.59
CA ASP A 154 3.66 15.90 -2.15
C ASP A 154 4.03 14.91 -1.04
N TYR A 155 3.40 15.05 0.13
CA TYR A 155 3.59 14.20 1.31
C TYR A 155 2.27 13.53 1.74
N PRO A 156 1.72 12.62 0.91
CA PRO A 156 0.31 12.23 0.94
C PRO A 156 -0.17 11.73 2.29
N TYR A 157 0.64 10.93 2.98
CA TYR A 157 0.27 10.40 4.30
C TYR A 157 0.14 11.52 5.33
N PHE A 158 1.15 12.37 5.45
CA PHE A 158 1.17 13.46 6.44
C PHE A 158 0.19 14.59 6.09
N ASP A 159 -0.05 14.84 4.81
CA ASP A 159 -1.05 15.81 4.35
C ASP A 159 -2.47 15.36 4.72
N SER A 160 -2.75 14.06 4.60
CA SER A 160 -4.05 13.48 5.00
C SER A 160 -4.34 13.61 6.49
N LEU A 161 -3.30 13.69 7.31
CA LEU A 161 -3.37 13.91 8.76
C LEU A 161 -3.35 15.39 9.14
N GLN A 162 -3.19 16.30 8.19
CA GLN A 162 -2.93 17.73 8.45
C GLN A 162 -1.73 17.96 9.37
N PHE A 163 -0.67 17.17 9.20
CA PHE A 163 0.47 17.14 10.09
C PHE A 163 1.15 18.50 10.23
N ALA A 164 1.31 19.24 9.12
CA ALA A 164 1.90 20.57 9.14
C ALA A 164 1.11 21.58 10.00
N SER A 165 -0.23 21.48 10.01
CA SER A 165 -1.06 22.34 10.86
C SER A 165 -1.21 21.81 12.30
N ALA A 166 -0.93 20.54 12.55
CA ALA A 166 -0.95 19.96 13.88
C ALA A 166 0.32 20.28 14.68
N VAL A 167 1.49 20.34 14.01
CA VAL A 167 2.78 20.59 14.66
C VAL A 167 3.02 22.11 14.80
N GLN A 168 3.18 22.56 16.04
CA GLN A 168 3.50 23.94 16.36
C GLN A 168 5.00 24.22 16.16
N SER A 169 5.85 23.31 16.62
CA SER A 169 7.30 23.47 16.50
C SER A 169 8.05 22.14 16.68
N ILE A 170 9.19 22.05 16.02
CA ILE A 170 10.23 21.04 16.30
C ILE A 170 11.51 21.79 16.69
N ARG A 171 12.07 21.45 17.86
CA ARG A 171 13.24 22.16 18.40
C ARG A 171 14.32 21.18 18.83
N LYS A 172 15.56 21.56 18.53
CA LYS A 172 16.75 20.92 19.08
C LYS A 172 16.93 21.34 20.54
N LEU A 173 16.93 20.40 21.46
CA LEU A 173 17.26 20.64 22.88
C LEU A 173 18.74 20.33 23.17
N GLY A 174 19.35 19.47 22.37
CA GLY A 174 20.74 19.05 22.43
C GLY A 174 21.11 18.23 21.21
N GLU A 175 22.35 17.81 21.09
CA GLU A 175 22.83 17.04 19.93
C GLU A 175 22.02 15.75 19.70
N TYR A 176 21.54 15.11 20.78
CA TYR A 176 20.75 13.87 20.76
C TYR A 176 19.41 14.01 21.46
N SER A 177 18.82 15.20 21.42
CA SER A 177 17.54 15.46 22.07
C SER A 177 16.74 16.49 21.29
N ILE A 178 15.46 16.19 21.06
CA ILE A 178 14.50 17.06 20.38
C ILE A 178 13.21 17.18 21.20
N GLU A 179 12.50 18.28 20.95
CA GLU A 179 11.14 18.51 21.43
C GLU A 179 10.23 18.80 20.26
N ILE A 180 9.09 18.10 20.19
CA ILE A 180 8.01 18.39 19.24
C ILE A 180 6.82 18.89 20.04
N ARG A 181 6.30 20.05 19.68
CA ARG A 181 5.07 20.62 20.25
C ARG A 181 3.97 20.62 19.22
N LEU A 182 2.79 20.25 19.66
CA LEU A 182 1.57 20.30 18.88
C LEU A 182 0.71 21.48 19.32
N HIS A 183 -0.13 22.00 18.42
CA HIS A 183 -1.11 23.01 18.74
C HIS A 183 -2.20 22.50 19.69
N ARG A 184 -2.49 21.19 19.65
CA ARG A 184 -3.47 20.49 20.48
C ARG A 184 -2.96 19.09 20.82
N PRO A 185 -3.40 18.50 21.94
CA PRO A 185 -3.09 17.12 22.25
C PRO A 185 -3.51 16.18 21.13
N ASP A 186 -2.63 15.23 20.79
CA ASP A 186 -2.90 14.18 19.80
C ASP A 186 -2.33 12.85 20.29
N ALA A 187 -3.17 11.97 20.82
CA ALA A 187 -2.78 10.67 21.36
C ALA A 187 -2.38 9.66 20.26
N SER A 188 -2.64 9.96 18.97
CA SER A 188 -2.19 9.16 17.84
C SER A 188 -0.81 9.59 17.31
N PHE A 189 -0.28 10.71 17.79
CA PHE A 189 0.94 11.33 17.23
C PHE A 189 2.14 10.38 17.19
N LEU A 190 2.41 9.66 18.29
CA LEU A 190 3.52 8.70 18.34
C LEU A 190 3.36 7.55 17.33
N TRP A 191 2.13 7.14 17.06
CA TRP A 191 1.84 6.11 16.08
C TRP A 191 2.17 6.55 14.66
N HIS A 192 1.94 7.83 14.34
CA HIS A 192 2.33 8.40 13.05
C HIS A 192 3.85 8.48 12.88
N LEU A 193 4.60 8.69 13.97
CA LEU A 193 6.07 8.67 13.95
C LEU A 193 6.66 7.26 13.88
N ALA A 194 5.85 6.23 14.16
CA ALA A 194 6.23 4.82 14.04
C ALA A 194 5.92 4.22 12.66
N THR A 195 5.21 4.95 11.79
CA THR A 195 4.92 4.50 10.43
C THR A 195 6.14 4.57 9.51
N HIS A 196 6.17 3.74 8.50
CA HIS A 196 7.24 3.76 7.49
C HIS A 196 7.27 5.05 6.67
N TYR A 197 6.22 5.86 6.74
CA TYR A 197 6.17 7.20 6.14
C TYR A 197 7.02 8.24 6.88
N ALA A 198 7.54 7.91 8.08
CA ALA A 198 8.33 8.80 8.94
C ALA A 198 9.84 8.43 9.00
N PRO A 199 10.55 8.15 7.89
CA PRO A 199 11.96 7.82 7.90
C PRO A 199 12.80 9.00 8.38
N ILE A 200 13.93 8.72 9.03
CA ILE A 200 14.93 9.74 9.31
C ILE A 200 15.97 9.76 8.19
N LEU A 201 16.04 10.91 7.52
CA LEU A 201 16.92 11.19 6.38
C LEU A 201 18.20 11.88 6.84
N SER A 202 19.30 11.73 6.09
CA SER A 202 20.57 12.40 6.40
C SER A 202 20.56 13.86 6.00
N ALA A 203 20.59 14.77 6.98
CA ALA A 203 20.76 16.20 6.74
C ALA A 203 22.13 16.52 6.12
N GLU A 204 23.17 15.78 6.48
CA GLU A 204 24.51 15.93 5.91
C GLU A 204 24.51 15.62 4.40
N TYR A 205 23.88 14.52 4.01
CA TYR A 205 23.73 14.17 2.59
C TYR A 205 22.92 15.22 1.83
N ALA A 206 21.82 15.65 2.40
CA ALA A 206 21.01 16.71 1.81
C ALA A 206 21.81 18.02 1.64
N GLN A 207 22.59 18.46 2.65
CA GLN A 207 23.44 19.65 2.55
C GLN A 207 24.49 19.53 1.44
N ARG A 208 25.08 18.33 1.27
CA ARG A 208 26.02 18.08 0.18
C ARG A 208 25.34 18.18 -1.17
N LEU A 209 24.19 17.51 -1.36
CA LEU A 209 23.44 17.58 -2.62
C LEU A 209 22.97 19.00 -2.95
N ALA A 210 22.59 19.78 -1.95
CA ALA A 210 22.23 21.18 -2.14
C ALA A 210 23.41 22.02 -2.67
N LYS A 211 24.61 21.81 -2.12
CA LYS A 211 25.86 22.48 -2.59
C LYS A 211 26.22 22.06 -4.02
N GLU A 212 25.92 20.82 -4.39
CA GLU A 212 26.18 20.29 -5.73
C GLU A 212 25.07 20.63 -6.74
N GLY A 213 23.96 21.23 -6.31
CA GLY A 213 22.80 21.55 -7.17
C GLY A 213 21.99 20.33 -7.60
N LYS A 214 22.04 19.22 -6.83
CA LYS A 214 21.45 17.90 -7.16
C LYS A 214 20.43 17.45 -6.11
N LYS A 215 19.61 18.35 -5.61
CA LYS A 215 18.67 18.07 -4.51
C LYS A 215 17.72 16.89 -4.80
N GLU A 216 17.36 16.69 -6.07
CA GLU A 216 16.46 15.63 -6.54
C GLU A 216 17.01 14.22 -6.29
N LEU A 217 18.31 14.06 -6.12
CA LEU A 217 18.95 12.77 -5.83
C LEU A 217 18.65 12.28 -4.42
N LEU A 218 18.26 13.15 -3.48
CA LEU A 218 17.90 12.74 -2.12
C LEU A 218 16.83 11.63 -2.11
N ASP A 219 15.87 11.71 -3.03
CA ASP A 219 14.74 10.79 -3.11
C ASP A 219 14.96 9.65 -4.13
N ARG A 220 16.07 9.67 -4.87
CA ARG A 220 16.43 8.67 -5.90
C ARG A 220 17.64 7.83 -5.55
N GLU A 221 18.57 8.38 -4.80
CA GLU A 221 19.79 7.74 -4.29
C GLU A 221 19.70 7.68 -2.76
N PRO A 222 18.98 6.69 -2.20
CA PRO A 222 18.64 6.68 -0.78
C PRO A 222 19.88 6.50 0.11
N VAL A 223 19.90 7.25 1.21
CA VAL A 223 20.85 7.11 2.31
C VAL A 223 20.07 7.11 3.61
N GLY A 224 20.01 5.97 4.27
CA GLY A 224 19.34 5.80 5.56
C GLY A 224 20.23 5.15 6.59
N THR A 225 19.64 4.70 7.68
CA THR A 225 20.30 3.98 8.77
C THR A 225 19.95 2.50 8.80
N GLY A 226 19.09 2.04 7.90
CA GLY A 226 18.48 0.72 7.88
C GLY A 226 19.45 -0.45 7.59
N PRO A 227 18.93 -1.69 7.71
CA PRO A 227 19.75 -2.92 7.61
C PRO A 227 20.31 -3.20 6.22
N TYR A 228 19.72 -2.65 5.18
CA TYR A 228 20.17 -2.82 3.79
C TYR A 228 20.27 -1.47 3.09
N MET A 229 21.10 -1.40 2.05
CA MET A 229 21.28 -0.26 1.17
C MET A 229 21.10 -0.67 -0.29
N VAL A 230 20.67 0.24 -1.13
CA VAL A 230 20.54 0.00 -2.57
C VAL A 230 21.92 -0.13 -3.19
N ASN A 231 22.15 -1.22 -3.91
CA ASN A 231 23.36 -1.45 -4.70
C ASN A 231 23.12 -1.21 -6.19
N GLU A 232 21.96 -1.66 -6.70
CA GLU A 232 21.59 -1.54 -8.11
C GLU A 232 20.07 -1.45 -8.23
N TYR A 233 19.59 -0.59 -9.14
CA TYR A 233 18.20 -0.52 -9.53
C TYR A 233 18.05 -0.57 -11.03
N ARG A 234 17.26 -1.51 -11.54
CA ARG A 234 16.83 -1.60 -12.94
C ARG A 234 15.32 -1.44 -13.01
N SER A 235 14.91 -0.32 -13.58
CA SER A 235 13.49 0.05 -13.64
C SER A 235 12.63 -1.05 -14.24
N GLY A 236 11.55 -1.42 -13.55
CA GLY A 236 10.62 -2.46 -13.97
C GLY A 236 11.18 -3.89 -13.94
N GLN A 237 12.42 -4.10 -13.48
CA GLN A 237 13.05 -5.41 -13.43
C GLN A 237 13.36 -5.83 -11.98
N TYR A 238 14.30 -5.14 -11.32
CA TYR A 238 14.68 -5.50 -9.96
C TYR A 238 15.38 -4.36 -9.22
N ILE A 239 15.41 -4.51 -7.90
CA ILE A 239 16.24 -3.72 -6.98
C ILE A 239 17.14 -4.71 -6.24
N ARG A 240 18.45 -4.51 -6.32
CA ARG A 240 19.43 -5.27 -5.56
C ARG A 240 19.81 -4.49 -4.32
N LEU A 241 19.62 -5.11 -3.16
CA LEU A 241 20.02 -4.58 -1.88
C LEU A 241 21.25 -5.32 -1.38
N THR A 242 22.19 -4.59 -0.77
CA THR A 242 23.35 -5.14 -0.07
C THR A 242 23.20 -4.82 1.42
N ARG A 243 23.57 -5.77 2.30
CA ARG A 243 23.49 -5.57 3.75
C ARG A 243 24.36 -4.41 4.21
N ASN A 244 23.86 -3.64 5.15
CA ASN A 244 24.63 -2.65 5.89
C ASN A 244 25.47 -3.37 6.97
N ALA A 245 26.78 -3.49 6.75
CA ALA A 245 27.67 -4.16 7.69
C ALA A 245 27.84 -3.37 9.01
N ALA A 246 27.50 -2.08 9.01
CA ALA A 246 27.52 -1.22 10.18
C ALA A 246 26.13 -1.01 10.81
N TYR A 247 25.15 -1.86 10.50
CA TYR A 247 23.80 -1.70 11.03
C TYR A 247 23.79 -1.78 12.55
N TRP A 248 23.26 -0.77 13.19
CA TRP A 248 23.33 -0.55 14.63
C TRP A 248 22.57 -1.60 15.48
N ARG A 249 21.58 -2.30 14.90
CA ARG A 249 20.87 -3.43 15.55
C ARG A 249 21.55 -4.79 15.31
N GLY A 250 22.67 -4.81 14.65
CA GLY A 250 23.42 -6.03 14.29
C GLY A 250 23.39 -6.32 12.79
N VAL A 251 24.45 -6.92 12.31
CA VAL A 251 24.66 -7.18 10.88
C VAL A 251 23.62 -8.18 10.36
N PRO A 252 22.86 -7.87 9.29
CA PRO A 252 21.94 -8.82 8.66
C PRO A 252 22.65 -10.10 8.21
N ARG A 253 22.00 -11.25 8.42
CA ARG A 253 22.58 -12.57 8.08
C ARG A 253 22.75 -12.75 6.57
N MET A 254 21.75 -12.32 5.77
CA MET A 254 21.83 -12.36 4.31
C MET A 254 22.65 -11.19 3.77
N ARG A 255 23.63 -11.49 2.91
CA ARG A 255 24.53 -10.47 2.32
C ARG A 255 23.83 -9.59 1.31
N GLN A 256 22.83 -10.14 0.60
CA GLN A 256 22.09 -9.44 -0.44
C GLN A 256 20.63 -9.90 -0.50
N VAL A 257 19.78 -9.01 -1.00
CA VAL A 257 18.38 -9.30 -1.34
C VAL A 257 18.11 -8.74 -2.72
N VAL A 258 17.45 -9.52 -3.57
CA VAL A 258 16.94 -9.03 -4.85
C VAL A 258 15.44 -8.92 -4.75
N VAL A 259 14.91 -7.70 -4.86
CA VAL A 259 13.48 -7.45 -5.00
C VAL A 259 13.14 -7.51 -6.49
N ASP A 260 12.49 -8.58 -6.92
CA ASP A 260 12.10 -8.81 -8.32
C ASP A 260 10.75 -8.11 -8.60
N LEU A 261 10.77 -7.16 -9.52
CA LEU A 261 9.63 -6.36 -9.98
C LEU A 261 9.10 -6.87 -11.35
N GLY A 262 9.83 -7.77 -12.00
CA GLY A 262 9.70 -8.03 -13.44
C GLY A 262 8.64 -9.04 -13.85
N ALA A 263 8.00 -9.78 -12.94
CA ALA A 263 7.03 -10.80 -13.30
C ALA A 263 5.61 -10.46 -12.86
N GLY A 264 4.66 -10.47 -13.80
CA GLY A 264 3.23 -10.33 -13.50
C GLY A 264 2.54 -11.67 -13.21
N GLY A 265 1.44 -11.64 -12.44
CA GLY A 265 0.46 -12.72 -12.33
C GLY A 265 1.02 -14.13 -12.07
N THR A 266 0.76 -15.05 -13.00
CA THR A 266 1.19 -16.45 -12.93
C THR A 266 2.70 -16.63 -13.04
N GLY A 267 3.42 -15.72 -13.66
CA GLY A 267 4.88 -15.79 -13.81
C GLY A 267 5.60 -15.80 -12.46
N ARG A 268 5.09 -15.04 -11.46
CA ARG A 268 5.68 -15.02 -10.11
C ARG A 268 5.49 -16.34 -9.37
N LEU A 269 4.32 -16.96 -9.49
CA LEU A 269 4.11 -18.31 -8.93
C LEU A 269 5.08 -19.30 -9.55
N SER A 270 5.25 -19.28 -10.89
CA SER A 270 6.20 -20.13 -11.58
C SER A 270 7.62 -19.94 -11.05
N LYS A 271 8.08 -18.70 -10.88
CA LYS A 271 9.39 -18.40 -10.28
C LYS A 271 9.55 -18.96 -8.87
N LEU A 272 8.50 -18.92 -8.02
CA LEU A 272 8.55 -19.53 -6.69
C LEU A 272 8.66 -21.05 -6.77
N LEU A 273 7.88 -21.69 -7.65
CA LEU A 273 7.88 -23.15 -7.84
C LEU A 273 9.20 -23.66 -8.43
N THR A 274 9.82 -22.92 -9.35
CA THR A 274 11.13 -23.25 -9.94
C THR A 274 12.32 -22.87 -9.03
N GLY A 275 12.07 -22.05 -8.02
CA GLY A 275 13.09 -21.56 -7.09
C GLY A 275 13.91 -20.38 -7.63
N GLU A 276 13.44 -19.70 -8.66
CA GLU A 276 13.97 -18.40 -9.08
C GLU A 276 13.52 -17.27 -8.13
N CYS A 277 12.47 -17.50 -7.36
CA CYS A 277 11.96 -16.68 -6.29
C CYS A 277 11.98 -17.48 -4.99
N ASP A 278 12.39 -16.89 -3.90
CA ASP A 278 12.41 -17.52 -2.58
C ASP A 278 11.20 -17.11 -1.74
N VAL A 279 10.72 -15.88 -1.92
CA VAL A 279 9.59 -15.31 -1.19
C VAL A 279 8.68 -14.60 -2.17
N LEU A 280 7.41 -14.96 -2.20
CA LEU A 280 6.37 -14.35 -3.00
C LEU A 280 5.45 -13.53 -2.10
N ALA A 281 5.50 -12.22 -2.23
CA ALA A 281 4.57 -11.31 -1.57
C ALA A 281 3.22 -11.31 -2.28
N TYR A 282 2.14 -11.32 -1.50
CA TYR A 282 0.75 -11.22 -1.99
C TYR A 282 0.43 -12.22 -3.11
N PRO A 283 0.56 -13.54 -2.88
CA PRO A 283 0.10 -14.52 -3.84
C PRO A 283 -1.39 -14.32 -4.12
N ALA A 284 -1.81 -14.54 -5.37
CA ALA A 284 -3.23 -14.45 -5.71
C ALA A 284 -4.03 -15.55 -5.00
N ALA A 285 -5.25 -15.23 -4.56
CA ALA A 285 -6.11 -16.17 -3.86
C ALA A 285 -6.35 -17.48 -4.64
N SER A 286 -6.44 -17.42 -5.98
CA SER A 286 -6.54 -18.59 -6.86
C SER A 286 -5.31 -19.51 -6.85
N GLN A 287 -4.17 -19.05 -6.34
CA GLN A 287 -2.90 -19.81 -6.27
C GLN A 287 -2.74 -20.56 -4.94
N LEU A 288 -3.58 -20.27 -3.94
CA LEU A 288 -3.41 -20.81 -2.58
C LEU A 288 -3.45 -22.31 -2.50
N THR A 289 -4.32 -22.97 -3.28
CA THR A 289 -4.39 -24.45 -3.32
C THR A 289 -3.05 -25.04 -3.80
N THR A 290 -2.46 -24.49 -4.84
CA THR A 290 -1.14 -24.92 -5.35
C THR A 290 -0.05 -24.69 -4.31
N LEU A 291 -0.06 -23.52 -3.66
CA LEU A 291 0.93 -23.17 -2.64
C LEU A 291 0.82 -24.05 -1.38
N ARG A 292 -0.41 -24.37 -0.95
CA ARG A 292 -0.66 -25.24 0.21
C ARG A 292 -0.26 -26.70 -0.04
N ASN A 293 -0.35 -27.15 -1.27
CA ASN A 293 -0.08 -28.56 -1.62
C ASN A 293 1.40 -28.83 -1.95
N ASP A 294 2.24 -27.81 -2.07
CA ASP A 294 3.67 -28.00 -2.33
C ASP A 294 4.46 -28.06 -1.01
N PRO A 295 5.00 -29.25 -0.62
CA PRO A 295 5.71 -29.40 0.65
C PRO A 295 7.00 -28.57 0.75
N ARG A 296 7.52 -28.08 -0.38
CA ARG A 296 8.70 -27.23 -0.45
C ARG A 296 8.39 -25.77 -0.06
N LEU A 297 7.11 -25.44 0.13
CA LEU A 297 6.66 -24.08 0.40
C LEU A 297 6.00 -23.97 1.78
N ARG A 298 5.94 -22.75 2.27
CA ARG A 298 5.18 -22.34 3.45
C ARG A 298 4.28 -21.18 3.04
N LEU A 299 3.09 -21.13 3.61
CA LEU A 299 2.14 -20.04 3.42
C LEU A 299 1.81 -19.44 4.79
N SER A 300 2.15 -18.17 4.97
CA SER A 300 1.79 -17.38 6.15
C SER A 300 0.62 -16.48 5.83
N LEU A 301 -0.36 -16.44 6.74
CA LEU A 301 -1.57 -15.62 6.65
C LEU A 301 -1.74 -14.85 7.96
N ARG A 302 -2.06 -13.55 7.86
CA ARG A 302 -2.43 -12.72 9.01
C ARG A 302 -3.55 -11.75 8.65
N PRO A 303 -4.44 -11.39 9.57
CA PRO A 303 -5.35 -10.27 9.37
C PRO A 303 -4.58 -9.01 8.98
N GLY A 304 -5.05 -8.29 7.96
CA GLY A 304 -4.42 -7.06 7.51
C GLY A 304 -5.09 -5.83 8.11
N MET A 305 -4.31 -4.79 8.39
CA MET A 305 -4.84 -3.47 8.74
C MET A 305 -5.24 -2.74 7.46
N ASN A 306 -6.29 -3.24 6.80
CA ASN A 306 -6.81 -2.70 5.56
C ASN A 306 -8.33 -2.87 5.46
N VAL A 307 -8.94 -2.08 4.58
CA VAL A 307 -10.35 -2.16 4.25
C VAL A 307 -10.58 -1.80 2.79
N ALA A 308 -11.39 -2.60 2.09
CA ALA A 308 -12.00 -2.23 0.81
C ALA A 308 -13.40 -1.67 1.07
N TYR A 309 -13.79 -0.62 0.39
CA TYR A 309 -15.09 0.02 0.54
C TYR A 309 -15.60 0.62 -0.76
N LEU A 310 -16.91 0.82 -0.82
CA LEU A 310 -17.58 1.61 -1.83
C LEU A 310 -17.89 2.99 -1.25
N ALA A 311 -17.34 4.05 -1.83
CA ALA A 311 -17.64 5.43 -1.45
C ALA A 311 -18.80 5.97 -2.29
N PHE A 312 -19.70 6.69 -1.64
CA PHE A 312 -20.81 7.42 -2.26
C PHE A 312 -20.46 8.90 -2.35
N ASN A 313 -20.48 9.50 -3.52
CA ASN A 313 -20.33 10.95 -3.63
C ASN A 313 -21.58 11.66 -3.07
N VAL A 314 -21.54 11.99 -1.78
CA VAL A 314 -22.70 12.56 -1.07
C VAL A 314 -23.05 13.99 -1.50
N ARG A 315 -22.22 14.65 -2.32
CA ARG A 315 -22.53 15.96 -2.90
C ARG A 315 -23.40 15.88 -4.14
N LYS A 316 -23.57 14.66 -4.67
CA LYS A 316 -24.28 14.45 -5.95
C LYS A 316 -25.67 13.87 -5.75
N PRO A 317 -26.73 14.52 -6.23
CA PRO A 317 -28.05 13.91 -6.28
C PRO A 317 -28.05 12.66 -7.19
N PRO A 318 -28.77 11.59 -6.83
CA PRO A 318 -29.58 11.44 -5.62
C PRO A 318 -28.81 10.86 -4.43
N LEU A 319 -27.48 10.69 -4.53
CA LEU A 319 -26.63 10.09 -3.47
C LEU A 319 -26.45 10.99 -2.23
N ASN A 320 -26.84 12.27 -2.32
CA ASN A 320 -26.97 13.15 -1.16
C ASN A 320 -28.09 12.72 -0.20
N ASP A 321 -29.09 11.95 -0.68
CA ASP A 321 -30.09 11.33 0.18
C ASP A 321 -29.57 10.01 0.75
N ARG A 322 -29.49 9.94 2.08
CA ARG A 322 -29.07 8.74 2.81
C ARG A 322 -29.90 7.49 2.43
N ARG A 323 -31.23 7.65 2.23
CA ARG A 323 -32.14 6.55 1.91
C ARG A 323 -31.78 5.86 0.60
N VAL A 324 -31.23 6.61 -0.35
CA VAL A 324 -30.72 6.06 -1.62
C VAL A 324 -29.45 5.25 -1.38
N ARG A 325 -28.52 5.76 -0.56
CA ARG A 325 -27.29 5.04 -0.21
C ARG A 325 -27.60 3.74 0.52
N GLU A 326 -28.55 3.77 1.46
CA GLU A 326 -29.03 2.56 2.16
C GLU A 326 -29.67 1.54 1.21
N ALA A 327 -30.45 2.00 0.22
CA ALA A 327 -31.03 1.11 -0.78
C ALA A 327 -29.94 0.43 -1.63
N ILE A 328 -28.91 1.17 -2.06
CA ILE A 328 -27.77 0.61 -2.79
C ILE A 328 -27.03 -0.41 -1.92
N ALA A 329 -26.77 -0.08 -0.66
CA ALA A 329 -26.07 -0.97 0.27
C ALA A 329 -26.83 -2.28 0.51
N LEU A 330 -28.15 -2.23 0.69
CA LEU A 330 -29.02 -3.41 0.84
C LEU A 330 -29.00 -4.35 -0.39
N ALA A 331 -28.66 -3.83 -1.56
CA ALA A 331 -28.67 -4.61 -2.80
C ALA A 331 -27.34 -5.36 -3.07
N ILE A 332 -26.26 -4.99 -2.42
CA ILE A 332 -24.94 -5.58 -2.67
C ILE A 332 -24.76 -6.86 -1.84
N ASN A 333 -24.47 -7.96 -2.54
CA ASN A 333 -24.27 -9.28 -1.93
C ASN A 333 -22.80 -9.46 -1.52
N ASN A 334 -22.48 -9.13 -0.26
CA ASN A 334 -21.13 -9.25 0.28
C ASN A 334 -20.63 -10.70 0.32
N ASP A 335 -21.47 -11.68 0.62
CA ASP A 335 -21.07 -13.10 0.65
C ASP A 335 -20.59 -13.55 -0.73
N ARG A 336 -21.29 -13.13 -1.78
CA ARG A 336 -20.87 -13.39 -3.16
C ARG A 336 -19.53 -12.72 -3.48
N LEU A 337 -19.30 -11.51 -3.01
CA LEU A 337 -18.01 -10.83 -3.16
C LEU A 337 -16.90 -11.61 -2.45
N MET A 338 -17.10 -12.04 -1.20
CA MET A 338 -16.12 -12.82 -0.45
C MET A 338 -15.75 -14.11 -1.19
N GLN A 339 -16.74 -14.84 -1.69
CA GLN A 339 -16.52 -16.10 -2.40
C GLN A 339 -15.84 -15.91 -3.76
N SER A 340 -16.26 -14.89 -4.54
CA SER A 340 -15.87 -14.75 -5.95
C SER A 340 -14.58 -13.95 -6.16
N ILE A 341 -14.20 -13.09 -5.20
CA ILE A 341 -13.05 -12.19 -5.29
C ILE A 341 -11.93 -12.63 -4.36
N TYR A 342 -12.28 -12.96 -3.11
CA TYR A 342 -11.28 -13.17 -2.06
C TYR A 342 -10.96 -14.64 -1.79
N TYR A 343 -11.83 -15.59 -2.17
CA TYR A 343 -11.57 -17.03 -2.04
C TYR A 343 -11.11 -17.45 -0.63
N GLY A 344 -11.70 -16.85 0.41
CA GLY A 344 -11.32 -17.12 1.81
C GLY A 344 -10.06 -16.36 2.27
N THR A 345 -9.61 -15.34 1.56
CA THR A 345 -8.48 -14.49 1.94
C THR A 345 -8.90 -13.11 2.43
N ALA A 346 -10.14 -12.95 2.83
CA ALA A 346 -10.65 -11.74 3.46
C ALA A 346 -11.79 -12.08 4.42
N GLU A 347 -12.05 -11.17 5.32
CA GLU A 347 -13.25 -11.13 6.16
C GLU A 347 -14.19 -10.04 5.65
N THR A 348 -15.51 -10.24 5.79
CA THR A 348 -16.50 -9.21 5.54
C THR A 348 -16.28 -8.05 6.51
N ALA A 349 -16.12 -6.85 5.98
CA ALA A 349 -15.94 -5.65 6.81
C ALA A 349 -17.29 -5.14 7.30
N ALA A 350 -17.50 -5.16 8.61
CA ALA A 350 -18.68 -4.57 9.24
C ALA A 350 -18.53 -3.05 9.47
N SER A 351 -17.32 -2.55 9.48
CA SER A 351 -16.97 -1.15 9.74
C SER A 351 -15.79 -0.74 8.85
N ILE A 352 -15.48 0.55 8.84
CA ILE A 352 -14.25 1.09 8.22
C ILE A 352 -13.00 0.61 8.95
N LEU A 353 -13.11 0.25 10.24
CA LEU A 353 -12.04 -0.38 10.98
C LEU A 353 -12.01 -1.89 10.71
N PRO A 354 -10.84 -2.48 10.43
CA PRO A 354 -10.68 -3.93 10.38
C PRO A 354 -10.85 -4.54 11.77
N ARG A 355 -11.24 -5.82 11.82
CA ARG A 355 -11.45 -6.55 13.09
C ARG A 355 -10.20 -6.59 13.98
N ALA A 356 -9.01 -6.52 13.40
CA ALA A 356 -7.74 -6.45 14.12
C ALA A 356 -7.53 -5.12 14.89
N SER A 357 -8.32 -4.08 14.63
CA SER A 357 -8.22 -2.82 15.36
C SER A 357 -8.77 -2.94 16.79
N TRP A 358 -8.04 -2.40 17.76
CA TRP A 358 -8.44 -2.41 19.18
C TRP A 358 -9.72 -1.60 19.49
N ALA A 359 -10.19 -0.78 18.55
CA ALA A 359 -11.45 -0.03 18.67
C ALA A 359 -12.56 -0.58 17.77
N TYR A 360 -12.38 -1.75 17.17
CA TYR A 360 -13.41 -2.35 16.33
C TYR A 360 -14.73 -2.53 17.09
N ASP A 361 -15.84 -2.16 16.47
CA ASP A 361 -17.19 -2.32 17.00
C ASP A 361 -17.99 -3.26 16.09
N SER A 362 -18.26 -4.48 16.59
CA SER A 362 -19.04 -5.48 15.86
C SER A 362 -20.54 -5.13 15.76
N GLU A 363 -21.03 -4.22 16.59
CA GLU A 363 -22.44 -3.80 16.61
C GLU A 363 -22.75 -2.74 15.54
N SER A 364 -21.72 -2.10 15.00
CA SER A 364 -21.84 -1.08 13.94
C SER A 364 -22.02 -1.65 12.53
N GLN A 365 -22.61 -2.83 12.39
CA GLN A 365 -22.86 -3.45 11.09
C GLN A 365 -23.82 -2.61 10.25
N ILE A 366 -23.42 -2.36 8.99
CA ILE A 366 -24.09 -1.40 8.14
C ILE A 366 -25.25 -2.01 7.37
N THR A 367 -25.26 -3.32 7.01
CA THR A 367 -26.32 -3.82 6.11
C THR A 367 -26.59 -5.31 6.18
N GLU A 368 -27.89 -5.61 6.09
CA GLU A 368 -28.47 -6.87 5.65
C GLU A 368 -28.56 -6.88 4.11
N TYR A 369 -28.22 -7.99 3.45
CA TYR A 369 -28.50 -8.17 2.02
C TYR A 369 -30.01 -8.39 1.80
N ASN A 370 -30.70 -7.44 1.16
CA ASN A 370 -32.12 -7.51 0.90
C ASN A 370 -32.51 -6.68 -0.35
N PRO A 371 -32.33 -7.25 -1.56
CA PRO A 371 -32.61 -6.53 -2.80
C PRO A 371 -34.09 -6.17 -2.99
N GLN A 372 -35.02 -6.92 -2.40
CA GLN A 372 -36.45 -6.61 -2.46
C GLN A 372 -36.78 -5.34 -1.69
N LYS A 373 -36.23 -5.22 -0.47
CA LYS A 373 -36.35 -4.02 0.36
C LYS A 373 -35.67 -2.81 -0.30
N ALA A 374 -34.51 -3.04 -0.95
CA ALA A 374 -33.79 -2.03 -1.72
C ALA A 374 -34.63 -1.47 -2.86
N ARG A 375 -35.21 -2.35 -3.70
CA ARG A 375 -36.08 -1.97 -4.82
C ARG A 375 -37.33 -1.19 -4.35
N LYS A 376 -37.97 -1.68 -3.27
CA LYS A 376 -39.15 -0.99 -2.69
C LYS A 376 -38.77 0.42 -2.24
N ARG A 377 -37.63 0.58 -1.56
CA ARG A 377 -37.17 1.89 -1.08
C ARG A 377 -36.86 2.88 -2.21
N LEU A 378 -36.21 2.42 -3.30
CA LEU A 378 -36.00 3.28 -4.48
C LEU A 378 -37.31 3.68 -5.17
N ALA A 379 -38.29 2.77 -5.27
CA ALA A 379 -39.59 3.06 -5.82
C ALA A 379 -40.37 4.10 -4.98
N GLU A 380 -40.33 4.00 -3.65
CA GLU A 380 -40.92 4.99 -2.72
C GLU A 380 -40.28 6.38 -2.87
N LEU A 381 -39.02 6.46 -3.32
CA LEU A 381 -38.30 7.69 -3.61
C LEU A 381 -38.52 8.19 -5.06
N GLY A 382 -39.32 7.48 -5.89
CA GLY A 382 -39.54 7.81 -7.28
C GLY A 382 -38.33 7.52 -8.21
N LEU A 383 -37.36 6.72 -7.77
CA LEU A 383 -36.14 6.42 -8.49
C LEU A 383 -36.22 5.03 -9.15
N THR A 384 -36.88 4.95 -10.29
CA THR A 384 -37.13 3.67 -11.02
C THR A 384 -36.03 3.36 -12.07
N ASN A 385 -35.31 4.38 -12.56
CA ASN A 385 -34.30 4.26 -13.62
C ASN A 385 -33.06 5.07 -13.24
N LEU A 386 -32.38 4.68 -12.17
CA LEU A 386 -31.18 5.38 -11.69
C LEU A 386 -29.96 4.94 -12.51
N HIS A 387 -29.17 5.90 -13.01
CA HIS A 387 -27.90 5.67 -13.69
C HIS A 387 -26.77 6.23 -12.85
N LEU A 388 -25.76 5.40 -12.56
CA LEU A 388 -24.60 5.75 -11.74
C LEU A 388 -23.30 5.39 -12.44
N ARG A 389 -22.27 6.20 -12.25
CA ARG A 389 -20.90 5.93 -12.69
C ARG A 389 -20.08 5.42 -11.51
N LEU A 390 -19.56 4.21 -11.64
CA LEU A 390 -18.68 3.58 -10.66
C LEU A 390 -17.23 3.65 -11.13
N TRP A 391 -16.42 4.43 -10.46
CA TRP A 391 -15.00 4.51 -10.70
C TRP A 391 -14.25 3.39 -9.98
N VAL A 392 -13.30 2.78 -10.70
CA VAL A 392 -12.67 1.52 -10.26
C VAL A 392 -11.18 1.57 -10.56
N PRO A 393 -10.30 1.24 -9.59
CA PRO A 393 -8.89 1.05 -9.87
C PRO A 393 -8.68 -0.01 -10.95
N SER A 394 -7.88 0.29 -11.96
CA SER A 394 -7.57 -0.65 -13.06
C SER A 394 -6.64 -1.79 -12.62
N ALA A 395 -5.81 -1.56 -11.60
CA ALA A 395 -4.86 -2.53 -11.06
C ALA A 395 -5.35 -3.21 -9.78
N SER A 396 -4.86 -4.43 -9.54
CA SER A 396 -5.02 -5.16 -8.26
C SER A 396 -4.47 -4.32 -7.10
N GLN A 397 -5.17 -4.35 -5.97
CA GLN A 397 -4.82 -3.65 -4.74
C GLN A 397 -4.64 -4.66 -3.60
N SER A 398 -3.86 -4.31 -2.57
CA SER A 398 -3.66 -5.17 -1.40
C SER A 398 -4.95 -5.45 -0.63
N TYR A 399 -5.89 -4.51 -0.65
CA TYR A 399 -7.22 -4.62 -0.05
C TYR A 399 -8.28 -5.19 -1.00
N ASN A 400 -8.04 -5.22 -2.31
CA ASN A 400 -8.95 -5.80 -3.31
C ASN A 400 -8.16 -6.40 -4.47
N PRO A 401 -8.07 -7.75 -4.57
CA PRO A 401 -7.25 -8.40 -5.58
C PRO A 401 -7.80 -8.29 -7.00
N SER A 402 -9.07 -7.94 -7.17
CA SER A 402 -9.72 -7.84 -8.48
C SER A 402 -10.79 -6.74 -8.51
N PRO A 403 -10.40 -5.44 -8.54
CA PRO A 403 -11.35 -4.34 -8.46
C PRO A 403 -12.39 -4.33 -9.60
N LEU A 404 -11.99 -4.63 -10.83
CA LEU A 404 -12.90 -4.69 -11.98
C LEU A 404 -13.96 -5.78 -11.79
N LYS A 405 -13.57 -6.99 -11.40
CA LYS A 405 -14.52 -8.07 -11.14
C LYS A 405 -15.44 -7.76 -9.96
N THR A 406 -14.93 -7.07 -8.93
CA THR A 406 -15.75 -6.57 -7.82
C THR A 406 -16.82 -5.60 -8.33
N ALA A 407 -16.43 -4.68 -9.21
CA ALA A 407 -17.36 -3.71 -9.82
C ALA A 407 -18.41 -4.38 -10.70
N GLU A 408 -18.04 -5.39 -11.48
CA GLU A 408 -18.98 -6.18 -12.30
C GLU A 408 -20.02 -6.92 -11.44
N LEU A 409 -19.61 -7.47 -10.30
CA LEU A 409 -20.54 -8.10 -9.36
C LEU A 409 -21.48 -7.07 -8.72
N ILE A 410 -20.97 -5.92 -8.31
CA ILE A 410 -21.80 -4.80 -7.81
C ILE A 410 -22.76 -4.30 -8.88
N GLN A 411 -22.31 -4.14 -10.12
CA GLN A 411 -23.14 -3.77 -11.26
C GLN A 411 -24.31 -4.74 -11.46
N ALA A 412 -24.01 -6.06 -11.41
CA ALA A 412 -25.02 -7.11 -11.55
C ALA A 412 -26.03 -7.11 -10.39
N ASP A 413 -25.59 -6.83 -9.16
CA ASP A 413 -26.48 -6.70 -8.01
C ASP A 413 -27.40 -5.49 -8.13
N LEU A 414 -26.86 -4.34 -8.49
CA LEU A 414 -27.62 -3.09 -8.64
C LEU A 414 -28.62 -3.14 -9.82
N ALA A 415 -28.29 -3.87 -10.88
CA ALA A 415 -29.20 -4.10 -12.00
C ALA A 415 -30.50 -4.81 -11.55
N GLN A 416 -30.44 -5.70 -10.54
CA GLN A 416 -31.60 -6.39 -10.00
C GLN A 416 -32.62 -5.44 -9.35
N ILE A 417 -32.18 -4.28 -8.92
CA ILE A 417 -33.04 -3.27 -8.29
C ILE A 417 -33.37 -2.10 -9.21
N GLY A 418 -33.06 -2.19 -10.51
CA GLY A 418 -33.35 -1.17 -11.51
C GLY A 418 -32.31 -0.04 -11.57
N VAL A 419 -31.12 -0.24 -11.03
CA VAL A 419 -30.01 0.73 -11.11
C VAL A 419 -29.01 0.28 -12.18
N THR A 420 -28.80 1.13 -13.16
CA THR A 420 -27.79 0.92 -14.22
C THR A 420 -26.46 1.53 -13.77
N VAL A 421 -25.39 0.74 -13.79
CA VAL A 421 -24.05 1.19 -13.41
C VAL A 421 -23.14 1.19 -14.63
N THR A 422 -22.47 2.31 -14.88
CA THR A 422 -21.38 2.40 -15.86
C THR A 422 -20.04 2.30 -15.12
N ILE A 423 -19.28 1.24 -15.39
CA ILE A 423 -17.95 1.03 -14.82
C ILE A 423 -16.93 1.89 -15.57
N VAL A 424 -16.16 2.68 -14.84
CA VAL A 424 -15.11 3.56 -15.37
C VAL A 424 -13.77 3.16 -14.75
N PRO A 425 -12.94 2.37 -15.46
CA PRO A 425 -11.59 2.06 -14.99
C PRO A 425 -10.72 3.32 -14.92
N VAL A 426 -9.95 3.46 -13.84
CA VAL A 426 -9.10 4.63 -13.58
C VAL A 426 -7.69 4.17 -13.20
N GLU A 427 -6.69 4.74 -13.86
CA GLU A 427 -5.30 4.53 -13.47
C GLU A 427 -4.93 5.38 -12.26
N GLY A 428 -4.16 4.81 -11.30
CA GLY A 428 -3.94 5.37 -9.97
C GLY A 428 -3.54 6.86 -9.95
N ARG A 429 -2.56 7.28 -10.76
CA ARG A 429 -2.11 8.69 -10.81
C ARG A 429 -3.14 9.68 -11.39
N PHE A 430 -4.13 9.20 -12.15
CA PHE A 430 -5.22 10.03 -12.70
C PHE A 430 -6.48 9.96 -11.86
N GLN A 431 -6.60 8.99 -10.97
CA GLN A 431 -7.77 8.80 -10.13
C GLN A 431 -8.03 10.04 -9.27
N GLU A 432 -6.97 10.58 -8.68
CA GLU A 432 -7.06 11.70 -7.75
C GLU A 432 -7.42 13.02 -8.44
N ALA A 433 -6.73 13.35 -9.53
CA ALA A 433 -7.02 14.57 -10.29
C ALA A 433 -8.47 14.59 -10.79
N ARG A 434 -9.02 13.43 -11.22
CA ARG A 434 -10.38 13.30 -11.69
C ARG A 434 -11.41 13.23 -10.56
N LEU A 435 -11.05 12.73 -9.39
CA LEU A 435 -11.95 12.75 -8.22
C LEU A 435 -12.23 14.17 -7.77
N MET A 436 -11.29 15.10 -7.97
CA MET A 436 -11.49 16.53 -7.72
C MET A 436 -12.60 17.14 -8.60
N GLU A 437 -12.77 16.63 -9.81
CA GLU A 437 -13.83 17.12 -10.73
C GLU A 437 -15.23 16.67 -10.32
N LEU A 438 -15.39 15.94 -9.19
CA LEU A 438 -16.68 15.43 -8.68
C LEU A 438 -17.51 14.65 -9.73
N SER A 439 -16.83 14.09 -10.73
CA SER A 439 -17.51 13.47 -11.87
C SER A 439 -18.01 12.04 -11.60
N HIS A 440 -17.50 11.38 -10.54
CA HIS A 440 -17.98 10.07 -10.09
C HIS A 440 -19.30 10.17 -9.32
N ASP A 441 -20.05 9.09 -9.31
CA ASP A 441 -21.19 8.88 -8.42
C ASP A 441 -20.77 7.92 -7.30
N LEU A 442 -20.14 6.82 -7.66
CA LEU A 442 -19.58 5.81 -6.78
C LEU A 442 -18.08 5.63 -7.06
N THR A 443 -17.31 5.29 -6.03
CA THR A 443 -15.90 4.93 -6.18
C THR A 443 -15.62 3.67 -5.39
N LEU A 444 -15.06 2.64 -6.06
CA LEU A 444 -14.51 1.49 -5.39
C LEU A 444 -13.09 1.85 -4.94
N ALA A 445 -12.87 1.84 -3.65
CA ALA A 445 -11.64 2.29 -3.03
C ALA A 445 -11.24 1.37 -1.86
N GLY A 446 -10.15 1.69 -1.21
CA GLY A 446 -9.73 1.04 0.02
C GLY A 446 -8.58 1.79 0.66
N TRP A 447 -8.21 1.31 1.83
CA TRP A 447 -7.14 1.86 2.63
C TRP A 447 -6.34 0.75 3.29
N ALA A 448 -5.05 0.95 3.40
CA ALA A 448 -4.16 0.13 4.21
C ALA A 448 -3.27 1.07 5.02
N THR A 449 -3.02 0.71 6.26
CA THR A 449 -2.16 1.49 7.15
C THR A 449 -1.12 0.60 7.80
N ASP A 450 0.03 1.18 8.13
CA ASP A 450 1.07 0.60 8.98
C ASP A 450 1.01 1.13 10.42
N SER A 451 -0.11 1.74 10.81
CA SER A 451 -0.40 2.21 12.16
C SER A 451 -1.46 1.35 12.85
N ASN A 452 -1.27 1.06 14.14
CA ASN A 452 -2.28 0.40 14.97
C ASN A 452 -3.32 1.37 15.57
N ASP A 453 -3.17 2.66 15.35
CA ASP A 453 -4.13 3.63 15.87
C ASP A 453 -5.35 3.75 14.94
N PRO A 454 -6.59 3.65 15.46
CA PRO A 454 -7.81 3.77 14.66
C PRO A 454 -7.94 5.09 13.92
N ASP A 455 -7.32 6.16 14.42
CA ASP A 455 -7.32 7.47 13.77
C ASP A 455 -6.80 7.40 12.33
N SER A 456 -5.87 6.48 12.07
CA SER A 456 -5.30 6.25 10.73
C SER A 456 -6.31 5.77 9.68
N PHE A 457 -7.50 5.34 10.10
CA PHE A 457 -8.62 5.02 9.20
C PHE A 457 -9.66 6.14 9.13
N PHE A 458 -9.92 6.84 10.24
CA PHE A 458 -11.00 7.82 10.28
C PHE A 458 -10.57 9.17 9.70
N ARG A 459 -9.51 9.77 10.24
CA ARG A 459 -9.10 11.13 9.87
C ARG A 459 -8.71 11.24 8.39
N PRO A 460 -7.85 10.37 7.83
CA PRO A 460 -7.46 10.48 6.42
C PRO A 460 -8.60 10.24 5.44
N LEU A 461 -9.59 9.40 5.79
CA LEU A 461 -10.62 8.98 4.84
C LEU A 461 -11.92 9.77 4.94
N LEU A 462 -12.28 10.27 6.13
CA LEU A 462 -13.66 10.68 6.41
C LEU A 462 -13.76 12.01 7.16
N SER A 463 -12.66 12.60 7.63
CA SER A 463 -12.73 13.95 8.20
C SER A 463 -13.09 15.00 7.14
N CYS A 464 -13.65 16.13 7.56
CA CYS A 464 -13.91 17.26 6.67
C CYS A 464 -12.62 17.78 6.01
N ALA A 465 -11.51 17.69 6.72
CA ALA A 465 -10.20 18.09 6.25
C ALA A 465 -9.67 17.19 5.11
N ALA A 466 -9.99 15.89 5.16
CA ALA A 466 -9.59 14.91 4.16
C ALA A 466 -10.18 15.16 2.76
N ILE A 467 -11.18 16.00 2.65
CA ILE A 467 -11.69 16.47 1.34
C ILE A 467 -10.62 17.29 0.64
N ARG A 468 -9.87 18.14 1.37
CA ARG A 468 -8.81 18.98 0.79
C ARG A 468 -7.56 18.18 0.42
N SER A 469 -7.22 17.16 1.18
CA SER A 469 -6.13 16.24 0.87
C SER A 469 -6.51 15.16 -0.14
N GLN A 470 -7.73 15.21 -0.71
CA GLN A 470 -8.22 14.35 -1.78
C GLN A 470 -8.33 12.85 -1.43
N SER A 471 -8.32 12.53 -0.16
CA SER A 471 -8.44 11.14 0.33
C SER A 471 -9.85 10.77 0.78
N ASN A 472 -10.73 11.76 1.02
CA ASN A 472 -12.16 11.56 1.30
C ASN A 472 -12.95 11.46 0.00
N TYR A 473 -13.02 10.29 -0.60
CA TYR A 473 -13.72 10.05 -1.87
C TYR A 473 -15.23 10.17 -1.79
N ALA A 474 -15.79 10.14 -0.60
CA ALA A 474 -17.21 10.38 -0.39
C ALA A 474 -17.58 11.88 -0.43
N HIS A 475 -16.62 12.78 -0.33
CA HIS A 475 -16.82 14.23 -0.13
C HIS A 475 -17.77 14.54 1.04
N TRP A 476 -17.83 13.63 2.00
CA TRP A 476 -18.64 13.75 3.19
C TRP A 476 -17.93 14.59 4.26
N CYS A 477 -18.67 15.46 4.92
CA CYS A 477 -18.18 16.29 6.01
C CYS A 477 -19.26 16.40 7.07
N ASP A 478 -18.97 15.91 8.26
CA ASP A 478 -19.84 16.03 9.43
C ASP A 478 -19.04 16.60 10.62
N PRO A 479 -19.34 17.85 11.03
CA PRO A 479 -18.65 18.45 12.17
C PRO A 479 -18.82 17.68 13.49
N ALA A 480 -19.92 16.94 13.68
CA ALA A 480 -20.11 16.12 14.87
C ALA A 480 -19.16 14.91 14.86
N PHE A 481 -18.95 14.30 13.70
CA PHE A 481 -17.96 13.25 13.52
C PHE A 481 -16.54 13.77 13.79
N ASP A 482 -16.15 14.90 13.21
CA ASP A 482 -14.85 15.52 13.47
C ASP A 482 -14.65 15.86 14.94
N ALA A 483 -15.69 16.32 15.65
CA ALA A 483 -15.63 16.59 17.09
C ALA A 483 -15.39 15.30 17.91
N VAL A 484 -16.02 14.19 17.53
CA VAL A 484 -15.80 12.88 18.17
C VAL A 484 -14.36 12.41 17.96
N LEU A 485 -13.81 12.54 16.76
CA LEU A 485 -12.40 12.24 16.48
C LEU A 485 -11.46 13.11 17.30
N GLN A 486 -11.73 14.42 17.38
CA GLN A 486 -10.92 15.34 18.18
C GLN A 486 -10.94 14.98 19.68
N ASN A 487 -12.08 14.52 20.21
CA ASN A 487 -12.17 14.03 21.58
C ASN A 487 -11.34 12.76 21.80
N ALA A 488 -11.34 11.84 20.84
CA ALA A 488 -10.50 10.65 20.88
C ALA A 488 -9.00 11.00 20.89
N LEU A 489 -8.59 11.94 20.05
CA LEU A 489 -7.19 12.41 19.95
C LEU A 489 -6.74 13.17 21.21
N SER A 490 -7.64 13.92 21.83
CA SER A 490 -7.32 14.70 23.03
C SER A 490 -7.26 13.87 24.32
N SER A 491 -7.67 12.60 24.26
CA SER A 491 -7.70 11.71 25.44
C SER A 491 -6.48 10.78 25.46
N GLN A 492 -5.76 10.76 26.60
CA GLN A 492 -4.70 9.78 26.85
C GLN A 492 -5.24 8.48 27.47
N HIS A 493 -6.54 8.37 27.75
CA HIS A 493 -7.17 7.20 28.36
C HIS A 493 -7.72 6.26 27.27
N LEU A 494 -7.17 5.06 27.17
CA LEU A 494 -7.55 4.07 26.14
C LEU A 494 -9.05 3.77 26.13
N ALA A 495 -9.67 3.55 27.30
CA ALA A 495 -11.11 3.27 27.39
C ALA A 495 -11.97 4.39 26.79
N LYS A 496 -11.64 5.67 27.08
CA LYS A 496 -12.35 6.81 26.49
C LYS A 496 -12.14 6.90 24.97
N ARG A 497 -10.92 6.59 24.50
CA ARG A 497 -10.66 6.56 23.06
C ARG A 497 -11.48 5.47 22.35
N ILE A 498 -11.59 4.28 22.96
CA ILE A 498 -12.45 3.20 22.46
C ILE A 498 -13.90 3.69 22.32
N ASP A 499 -14.45 4.33 23.36
CA ASP A 499 -15.83 4.84 23.34
C ASP A 499 -16.05 5.88 22.23
N TYR A 500 -15.12 6.81 22.05
CA TYR A 500 -15.20 7.80 20.98
C TYR A 500 -15.11 7.15 19.57
N TYR A 501 -14.20 6.20 19.37
CA TYR A 501 -14.11 5.53 18.08
C TYR A 501 -15.29 4.61 17.78
N ARG A 502 -15.92 4.02 18.80
CA ARG A 502 -17.21 3.33 18.63
C ARG A 502 -18.32 4.30 18.25
N GLN A 503 -18.37 5.47 18.88
CA GLN A 503 -19.31 6.53 18.51
C GLN A 503 -19.08 6.99 17.06
N ALA A 504 -17.84 7.15 16.63
CA ALA A 504 -17.51 7.47 15.23
C ALA A 504 -18.02 6.40 14.26
N GLN A 505 -17.83 5.10 14.57
CA GLN A 505 -18.36 4.01 13.75
C GLN A 505 -19.88 4.03 13.65
N ARG A 506 -20.60 4.33 14.73
CA ARG A 506 -22.07 4.45 14.72
C ARG A 506 -22.53 5.61 13.83
N ILE A 507 -21.87 6.78 13.91
CA ILE A 507 -22.16 7.90 13.01
C ILE A 507 -21.99 7.48 11.55
N LEU A 508 -20.91 6.76 11.22
CA LEU A 508 -20.68 6.28 9.87
C LEU A 508 -21.74 5.26 9.42
N ALA A 509 -22.12 4.33 10.30
CA ALA A 509 -23.19 3.38 10.01
C ALA A 509 -24.53 4.09 9.78
N GLU A 510 -24.83 5.13 10.53
CA GLU A 510 -26.04 5.92 10.36
C GLU A 510 -26.01 6.79 9.11
N GLN A 511 -24.92 7.48 8.82
CA GLN A 511 -24.82 8.41 7.69
C GLN A 511 -24.47 7.74 6.36
N LEU A 512 -23.83 6.59 6.41
CA LEU A 512 -23.45 5.76 5.27
C LEU A 512 -22.74 6.53 4.14
N PRO A 513 -21.68 7.28 4.40
CA PRO A 513 -20.90 7.90 3.32
C PRO A 513 -20.08 6.87 2.54
N VAL A 514 -19.72 5.78 3.17
CA VAL A 514 -19.03 4.64 2.59
C VAL A 514 -19.69 3.33 3.03
N LEU A 515 -19.65 2.33 2.17
CA LEU A 515 -20.03 0.94 2.50
C LEU A 515 -18.76 0.11 2.60
N PRO A 516 -18.33 -0.31 3.79
CA PRO A 516 -17.25 -1.28 3.95
C PRO A 516 -17.62 -2.61 3.28
N LEU A 517 -16.66 -3.23 2.61
CA LEU A 517 -16.87 -4.47 1.86
C LEU A 517 -16.07 -5.63 2.45
N ALA A 518 -14.75 -5.46 2.54
CA ALA A 518 -13.84 -6.52 2.91
C ALA A 518 -12.61 -6.00 3.66
N SER A 519 -12.05 -6.83 4.53
CA SER A 519 -10.71 -6.67 5.09
C SER A 519 -9.87 -7.88 4.67
N SER A 520 -8.86 -7.64 3.83
CA SER A 520 -8.03 -8.71 3.25
C SER A 520 -7.01 -9.21 4.24
N LEU A 521 -6.76 -10.52 4.23
CA LEU A 521 -5.60 -11.10 4.89
C LEU A 521 -4.31 -10.67 4.17
N ARG A 522 -3.25 -10.51 4.92
CA ARG A 522 -1.90 -10.46 4.37
C ARG A 522 -1.40 -11.86 4.11
N LEU A 523 -0.79 -12.05 2.95
CA LEU A 523 -0.35 -13.34 2.46
C LEU A 523 1.13 -13.28 2.11
N LEU A 524 1.88 -14.29 2.54
CA LEU A 524 3.28 -14.47 2.17
C LEU A 524 3.52 -15.95 1.89
N ALA A 525 3.99 -16.28 0.69
CA ALA A 525 4.41 -17.64 0.36
C ALA A 525 5.93 -17.67 0.22
N TYR A 526 6.59 -18.67 0.81
CA TYR A 526 8.04 -18.72 0.81
C TYR A 526 8.54 -20.17 0.86
N ARG A 527 9.78 -20.36 0.46
CA ARG A 527 10.43 -21.67 0.50
C ARG A 527 10.64 -22.12 1.94
N TYR A 528 10.49 -23.42 2.19
CA TYR A 528 10.57 -24.04 3.53
C TYR A 528 11.88 -23.77 4.28
N ASP A 529 12.99 -23.58 3.53
CA ASP A 529 14.33 -23.28 4.04
C ASP A 529 14.51 -21.81 4.47
N MET A 530 13.59 -20.92 4.11
CA MET A 530 13.61 -19.52 4.54
C MET A 530 13.07 -19.38 5.97
N LYS A 531 13.82 -18.74 6.84
CA LYS A 531 13.48 -18.51 8.26
C LYS A 531 13.60 -17.04 8.61
N GLY A 532 12.99 -16.64 9.73
CA GLY A 532 13.02 -15.25 10.21
C GLY A 532 12.20 -14.26 9.40
N LEU A 533 11.35 -14.76 8.49
CA LEU A 533 10.35 -13.92 7.82
C LEU A 533 9.20 -13.65 8.79
N VAL A 534 8.92 -12.38 9.05
CA VAL A 534 7.81 -11.94 9.89
C VAL A 534 6.76 -11.26 9.01
N LEU A 535 5.56 -11.78 8.99
CA LEU A 535 4.43 -11.16 8.31
C LEU A 535 3.74 -10.21 9.29
N SER A 536 3.88 -8.91 9.07
CA SER A 536 3.21 -7.89 9.89
C SER A 536 1.83 -7.55 9.33
N PRO A 537 0.80 -7.32 10.17
CA PRO A 537 -0.50 -6.82 9.73
C PRO A 537 -0.43 -5.38 9.19
N PHE A 538 0.62 -4.64 9.56
CA PHE A 538 0.79 -3.22 9.23
C PHE A 538 1.58 -2.94 7.93
N GLY A 539 2.09 -3.95 7.23
CA GLY A 539 2.92 -3.76 6.05
C GLY A 539 4.20 -4.55 6.13
N ASN A 540 5.34 -3.94 5.86
CA ASN A 540 6.60 -4.61 5.74
C ASN A 540 7.14 -5.20 7.01
N ALA A 541 7.86 -6.30 6.85
CA ALA A 541 8.79 -6.78 7.85
C ALA A 541 10.23 -6.46 7.43
N SER A 542 11.11 -6.22 8.42
CA SER A 542 12.54 -6.09 8.16
C SER A 542 13.12 -7.43 7.70
N PHE A 543 14.00 -7.39 6.70
CA PHE A 543 14.77 -8.56 6.24
C PHE A 543 16.01 -8.84 7.10
N ALA A 544 16.30 -8.00 8.08
CA ALA A 544 17.51 -8.12 8.90
C ALA A 544 17.63 -9.49 9.61
N GLY A 545 16.49 -10.04 10.07
CA GLY A 545 16.41 -11.34 10.74
C GLY A 545 16.31 -12.54 9.80
N VAL A 546 16.15 -12.34 8.50
CA VAL A 546 15.94 -13.42 7.54
C VAL A 546 17.21 -14.21 7.30
N PHE A 547 17.09 -15.53 7.25
CA PHE A 547 18.19 -16.43 6.94
C PHE A 547 17.68 -17.70 6.25
N ARG A 548 18.60 -18.43 5.64
CA ARG A 548 18.36 -19.74 5.05
C ARG A 548 18.87 -20.82 5.98
N GLU A 549 18.07 -21.85 6.19
CA GLU A 549 18.45 -23.02 6.98
C GLU A 549 18.77 -24.18 6.03
N ASP A 550 19.98 -24.74 6.15
CA ASP A 550 20.39 -25.90 5.37
C ASP A 550 19.72 -27.16 5.92
N GLN A 551 18.50 -27.42 5.46
CA GLN A 551 17.76 -28.66 5.73
C GLN A 551 17.46 -29.40 4.43
N PRO A 552 17.49 -30.76 4.43
CA PRO A 552 17.00 -31.54 3.30
C PRO A 552 15.51 -31.24 3.07
N ALA A 553 15.08 -31.22 1.81
CA ALA A 553 13.67 -31.03 1.47
C ALA A 553 12.81 -32.08 2.18
N PRO A 554 11.66 -31.68 2.79
CA PRO A 554 10.77 -32.64 3.41
C PRO A 554 10.27 -33.65 2.36
N PRO A 555 10.00 -34.91 2.74
CA PRO A 555 9.48 -35.91 1.81
C PRO A 555 8.13 -35.46 1.25
N THR A 556 7.85 -35.77 -0.01
CA THR A 556 6.68 -35.35 -0.80
C THR A 556 5.33 -35.71 -0.18
N SER A 557 5.30 -36.55 0.87
CA SER A 557 4.11 -37.01 1.57
C SER A 557 3.76 -36.23 2.85
N ALA A 558 4.57 -35.26 3.27
CA ALA A 558 4.27 -34.47 4.47
C ALA A 558 3.16 -33.45 4.16
N ALA A 559 2.10 -33.45 4.96
CA ALA A 559 1.07 -32.42 4.89
C ALA A 559 1.70 -31.02 5.10
N PRO A 560 1.31 -30.01 4.32
CA PRO A 560 1.85 -28.67 4.47
C PRO A 560 1.53 -28.11 5.86
N GLU A 561 2.53 -27.57 6.50
CA GLU A 561 2.38 -26.87 7.76
C GLU A 561 1.80 -25.46 7.48
N ILE A 562 0.55 -25.26 7.83
CA ILE A 562 -0.05 -23.92 7.83
C ILE A 562 0.40 -23.28 9.13
N VAL A 563 1.26 -22.28 9.03
CA VAL A 563 1.63 -21.46 10.18
C VAL A 563 0.49 -20.46 10.39
N GLU A 564 -0.57 -20.90 11.05
CA GLU A 564 -1.58 -20.04 11.64
C GLU A 564 -0.99 -19.53 12.95
N GLU A 565 -0.26 -18.41 12.91
CA GLU A 565 0.24 -17.80 14.13
C GLU A 565 -0.97 -17.29 14.93
N ALA A 566 -1.21 -17.92 16.08
CA ALA A 566 -2.28 -17.56 17.00
C ALA A 566 -2.27 -16.05 17.30
N GLN A 567 -3.45 -15.46 17.30
CA GLN A 567 -3.66 -14.11 17.80
C GLN A 567 -3.28 -14.06 19.29
N PRO A 568 -2.59 -13.01 19.77
CA PRO A 568 -2.38 -12.77 21.19
C PRO A 568 -3.69 -12.42 21.90
#